data_a6d7f57ec903159291cf8b3f6391e447
#
_entry.id   a6d7f57ec903159291cf8b3f6391e447
#
_cell.length_a   1.000
_cell.length_b   1.000
_cell.length_c   1.000
_cell.angle_alpha   90.00
_cell.angle_beta   90.00
_cell.angle_gamma   90.00
#
_symmetry.space_group_name_H-M   'P 1'
#
loop_
_entity.id
_entity.type
_entity.pdbx_description
1 polymer ?
#
loop_
_entity_poly.entity_id
_entity_poly.type
_entity_poly.pdbx_seq_one_letter_code
_entity_poly.pdbx_strand_id
1 'polypeptide(L)'
;MFLAVKEIRHEKLRYGLIIGMIVLIGYLMFMLMGMMLGLANENTAAIDSWDAKSVVLNKNSNISLSQSLIAKQDLPELNDHQALVGQTPAVIERAKGATDKQTIQFVGLDSSQFIYQKKMKLSSGHKPHGKNQVVLDEGLKSKGYRLGDQITLNGSTQKYRVVGFAKDAKLNIASIVYSSLTTWQTLKGTGDQFAASGIFSDQKQTVKNKNLKQYSIGTFIDKLPGYAAQNMTFEFMIAFLMVISLIVITVFLYILTMQKIPNYAVLRAQGIPAAYLIGATIGQAVILMVSGTLDALLLMIVSKAAMPSSVPMLINWPLTGILSLALVVLGVAGSLLPVRMISRIDPLDAMR
;
A
#
# COMPACT_ATOMS: atom_id res chain seq x y z
N MET A 1 -11.62 -6.68 36.44
CA MET A 1 -10.23 -6.49 35.97
C MET A 1 -9.16 -7.02 36.93
N PHE A 2 -9.25 -6.81 38.23
CA PHE A 2 -8.23 -7.33 39.17
C PHE A 2 -7.99 -8.84 39.08
N LEU A 3 -9.07 -9.64 39.03
CA LEU A 3 -9.00 -11.10 38.90
C LEU A 3 -8.29 -11.51 37.58
N ALA A 4 -8.62 -10.86 36.46
CA ALA A 4 -8.02 -11.14 35.15
C ALA A 4 -6.48 -10.94 35.16
N VAL A 5 -5.99 -9.85 35.73
CA VAL A 5 -4.55 -9.57 35.82
C VAL A 5 -3.83 -10.57 36.72
N LYS A 6 -4.44 -10.93 37.85
CA LYS A 6 -3.85 -11.87 38.82
C LYS A 6 -3.73 -13.28 38.22
N GLU A 7 -4.73 -13.71 37.46
CA GLU A 7 -4.73 -15.01 36.76
C GLU A 7 -3.67 -15.06 35.64
N ILE A 8 -3.58 -13.99 34.82
CA ILE A 8 -2.55 -13.91 33.77
C ILE A 8 -1.13 -14.01 34.38
N ARG A 9 -0.93 -13.38 35.52
CA ARG A 9 0.37 -13.45 36.23
C ARG A 9 0.66 -14.83 36.85
N HIS A 10 -0.37 -15.58 37.20
CA HIS A 10 -0.17 -16.93 37.81
C HIS A 10 0.12 -18.00 36.74
N GLU A 11 -0.52 -17.92 35.56
CA GLU A 11 -0.35 -18.89 34.47
C GLU A 11 0.43 -18.31 33.29
N LYS A 12 1.61 -17.73 33.53
CA LYS A 12 2.38 -16.95 32.55
C LYS A 12 2.65 -17.69 31.23
N LEU A 13 2.98 -18.98 31.28
CA LEU A 13 3.29 -19.75 30.09
C LEU A 13 2.07 -19.93 29.19
N ARG A 14 0.90 -20.20 29.74
CA ARG A 14 -0.32 -20.45 29.02
C ARG A 14 -0.82 -19.15 28.32
N TYR A 15 -0.88 -18.06 29.07
CA TYR A 15 -1.25 -16.77 28.52
C TYR A 15 -0.19 -16.20 27.58
N GLY A 16 1.09 -16.46 27.84
CA GLY A 16 2.19 -16.09 26.97
C GLY A 16 2.12 -16.77 25.59
N LEU A 17 1.74 -18.05 25.54
CA LEU A 17 1.51 -18.75 24.27
C LEU A 17 0.36 -18.12 23.46
N ILE A 18 -0.73 -17.74 24.13
CA ILE A 18 -1.87 -17.11 23.46
C ILE A 18 -1.47 -15.73 22.92
N ILE A 19 -0.80 -14.91 23.75
CA ILE A 19 -0.26 -13.62 23.30
C ILE A 19 0.69 -13.83 22.12
N GLY A 20 1.60 -14.79 22.19
CA GLY A 20 2.51 -15.12 21.09
C GLY A 20 1.80 -15.45 19.78
N MET A 21 0.70 -16.19 19.83
CA MET A 21 -0.14 -16.46 18.64
C MET A 21 -0.82 -15.20 18.10
N ILE A 22 -1.38 -14.37 19.00
CA ILE A 22 -2.00 -13.09 18.60
C ILE A 22 -0.94 -12.19 17.96
N VAL A 23 0.27 -12.13 18.55
CA VAL A 23 1.40 -11.38 17.99
C VAL A 23 1.75 -11.88 16.60
N LEU A 24 1.87 -13.20 16.42
CA LEU A 24 2.24 -13.77 15.13
C LEU A 24 1.20 -13.46 14.03
N ILE A 25 -0.08 -13.67 14.33
CA ILE A 25 -1.16 -13.40 13.36
C ILE A 25 -1.26 -11.90 13.10
N GLY A 26 -1.25 -11.07 14.14
CA GLY A 26 -1.30 -9.61 14.01
C GLY A 26 -0.11 -9.06 13.23
N TYR A 27 1.09 -9.55 13.51
CA TYR A 27 2.31 -9.20 12.77
C TYR A 27 2.19 -9.52 11.28
N LEU A 28 1.73 -10.74 10.93
CA LEU A 28 1.52 -11.12 9.54
C LEU A 28 0.50 -10.20 8.84
N MET A 29 -0.61 -9.86 9.52
CA MET A 29 -1.62 -8.96 8.97
C MET A 29 -1.06 -7.55 8.74
N PHE A 30 -0.31 -6.99 9.70
CA PHE A 30 0.31 -5.68 9.54
C PHE A 30 1.39 -5.68 8.45
N MET A 31 2.16 -6.75 8.33
CA MET A 31 3.15 -6.91 7.26
C MET A 31 2.49 -6.96 5.89
N LEU A 32 1.43 -7.77 5.72
CA LEU A 32 0.68 -7.84 4.46
C LEU A 32 0.06 -6.50 4.09
N MET A 33 -0.53 -5.80 5.05
CA MET A 33 -1.09 -4.47 4.84
C MET A 33 -0.01 -3.47 4.43
N GLY A 34 1.14 -3.47 5.12
CA GLY A 34 2.25 -2.59 4.80
C GLY A 34 2.83 -2.86 3.40
N MET A 35 2.92 -4.13 3.00
CA MET A 35 3.35 -4.52 1.65
C MET A 35 2.31 -4.15 0.59
N MET A 36 1.02 -4.37 0.86
CA MET A 36 -0.06 -3.95 -0.03
C MET A 36 0.02 -2.44 -0.33
N LEU A 37 0.12 -1.62 0.71
CA LEU A 37 0.22 -0.17 0.57
C LEU A 37 1.53 0.26 -0.12
N GLY A 38 2.63 -0.43 0.19
CA GLY A 38 3.92 -0.17 -0.46
C GLY A 38 3.88 -0.46 -1.95
N LEU A 39 3.35 -1.62 -2.35
CA LEU A 39 3.21 -1.99 -3.76
C LEU A 39 2.18 -1.13 -4.49
N ALA A 40 1.09 -0.73 -3.83
CA ALA A 40 0.15 0.23 -4.37
C ALA A 40 0.85 1.56 -4.70
N ASN A 41 1.67 2.07 -3.78
CA ASN A 41 2.46 3.28 -3.99
C ASN A 41 3.50 3.13 -5.11
N GLU A 42 4.17 1.98 -5.24
CA GLU A 42 5.07 1.71 -6.37
C GLU A 42 4.35 1.78 -7.73
N ASN A 43 3.05 1.48 -7.76
CA ASN A 43 2.22 1.59 -8.95
C ASN A 43 1.77 3.01 -9.26
N THR A 44 1.48 3.82 -8.24
CA THR A 44 0.70 5.09 -8.40
C THR A 44 1.45 6.34 -7.97
N ALA A 45 2.62 6.24 -7.32
CA ALA A 45 3.31 7.37 -6.70
C ALA A 45 3.44 8.62 -7.61
N ALA A 46 3.74 8.43 -8.88
CA ALA A 46 3.83 9.53 -9.82
C ALA A 46 2.47 10.17 -10.08
N ILE A 47 1.42 9.38 -10.29
CA ILE A 47 0.05 9.87 -10.53
C ILE A 47 -0.43 10.67 -9.32
N ASP A 48 -0.19 10.14 -8.12
CA ASP A 48 -0.55 10.81 -6.86
C ASP A 48 0.24 12.10 -6.67
N SER A 49 1.54 12.11 -7.04
CA SER A 49 2.39 13.31 -6.98
C SER A 49 1.95 14.40 -7.95
N TRP A 50 1.36 14.03 -9.10
CA TRP A 50 0.81 14.98 -10.07
C TRP A 50 -0.48 15.64 -9.58
N ASP A 51 -1.12 15.10 -8.53
CA ASP A 51 -2.37 15.59 -7.94
C ASP A 51 -3.46 15.77 -9.00
N ALA A 52 -3.49 14.87 -9.98
CA ALA A 52 -4.48 14.88 -11.05
C ALA A 52 -5.80 14.27 -10.57
N LYS A 53 -6.92 14.83 -11.01
CA LYS A 53 -8.28 14.34 -10.70
C LYS A 53 -8.90 13.59 -11.86
N SER A 54 -8.45 13.88 -13.07
CA SER A 54 -8.97 13.25 -14.29
C SER A 54 -7.86 13.08 -15.32
N VAL A 55 -8.07 12.13 -16.22
CA VAL A 55 -7.23 11.87 -17.38
C VAL A 55 -8.10 11.66 -18.62
N VAL A 56 -7.65 12.21 -19.73
CA VAL A 56 -8.22 11.98 -21.06
C VAL A 56 -7.27 11.10 -21.85
N LEU A 57 -7.79 10.02 -22.40
CA LEU A 57 -7.07 9.07 -23.22
C LEU A 57 -7.77 8.87 -24.58
N ASN A 58 -7.08 8.27 -25.53
CA ASN A 58 -7.71 7.75 -26.72
C ASN A 58 -8.76 6.70 -26.33
N LYS A 59 -9.97 6.79 -26.89
CA LYS A 59 -11.08 5.89 -26.54
C LYS A 59 -10.79 4.40 -26.75
N ASN A 60 -9.90 4.09 -27.70
CA ASN A 60 -9.55 2.73 -28.09
C ASN A 60 -8.35 2.17 -27.29
N SER A 61 -7.82 2.93 -26.34
CA SER A 61 -6.62 2.56 -25.55
C SER A 61 -6.89 1.59 -24.40
N ASN A 62 -8.13 1.14 -24.22
CA ASN A 62 -8.54 0.30 -23.08
C ASN A 62 -8.08 0.85 -21.72
N ILE A 63 -8.13 2.19 -21.55
CA ILE A 63 -7.68 2.93 -20.36
C ILE A 63 -6.18 2.72 -20.05
N SER A 64 -5.39 2.29 -21.02
CA SER A 64 -3.95 2.13 -20.88
C SER A 64 -3.21 3.37 -21.41
N LEU A 65 -2.41 4.01 -20.55
CA LEU A 65 -1.62 5.19 -20.93
C LEU A 65 -0.55 4.82 -21.98
N SER A 66 0.05 3.63 -21.85
CA SER A 66 1.08 3.16 -22.81
C SER A 66 0.53 2.85 -24.21
N GLN A 67 -0.76 2.49 -24.29
CA GLN A 67 -1.44 2.20 -25.55
C GLN A 67 -2.17 3.42 -26.12
N SER A 68 -2.38 4.45 -25.30
CA SER A 68 -3.06 5.68 -25.70
C SER A 68 -2.13 6.56 -26.50
N LEU A 69 -2.62 6.99 -27.66
CA LEU A 69 -1.98 7.96 -28.54
C LEU A 69 -3.03 9.01 -28.93
N ILE A 70 -2.79 10.25 -28.57
CA ILE A 70 -3.62 11.39 -28.90
C ILE A 70 -2.99 12.10 -30.11
N ALA A 71 -3.66 12.05 -31.25
CA ALA A 71 -3.20 12.72 -32.45
C ALA A 71 -3.25 14.26 -32.26
N LYS A 72 -2.33 15.00 -32.88
CA LYS A 72 -2.30 16.46 -32.79
C LYS A 72 -3.61 17.11 -33.24
N GLN A 73 -4.25 16.56 -34.27
CA GLN A 73 -5.55 17.05 -34.78
C GLN A 73 -6.72 16.83 -33.81
N ASP A 74 -6.59 15.87 -32.87
CA ASP A 74 -7.60 15.56 -31.85
C ASP A 74 -7.38 16.33 -30.55
N LEU A 75 -6.24 17.04 -30.43
CA LEU A 75 -5.87 17.76 -29.23
C LEU A 75 -6.81 18.96 -29.01
N PRO A 76 -7.50 19.01 -27.86
CA PRO A 76 -8.28 20.19 -27.51
C PRO A 76 -7.38 21.37 -27.14
N GLU A 77 -7.93 22.58 -27.12
CA GLU A 77 -7.25 23.71 -26.48
C GLU A 77 -7.01 23.38 -25.00
N LEU A 78 -5.75 23.48 -24.58
CA LEU A 78 -5.34 23.20 -23.22
C LEU A 78 -5.40 24.46 -22.36
N ASN A 79 -5.78 24.28 -21.10
CA ASN A 79 -5.73 25.34 -20.10
C ASN A 79 -4.63 25.06 -19.05
N ASP A 80 -4.42 26.01 -18.12
CA ASP A 80 -3.37 25.94 -17.10
C ASP A 80 -3.53 24.77 -16.11
N HIS A 81 -4.70 24.12 -16.09
CA HIS A 81 -5.04 22.96 -15.25
C HIS A 81 -4.79 21.64 -15.97
N GLN A 82 -4.28 21.66 -17.19
CA GLN A 82 -4.08 20.47 -18.01
C GLN A 82 -2.60 20.28 -18.35
N ALA A 83 -2.17 19.04 -18.45
CA ALA A 83 -0.81 18.69 -18.86
C ALA A 83 -0.81 17.48 -19.79
N LEU A 84 -0.02 17.56 -20.84
CA LEU A 84 0.28 16.48 -21.74
C LEU A 84 1.31 15.54 -21.11
N VAL A 85 1.02 14.25 -21.13
CA VAL A 85 1.91 13.21 -20.65
C VAL A 85 2.13 12.19 -21.76
N GLY A 86 3.35 12.07 -22.22
CA GLY A 86 3.78 10.99 -23.10
C GLY A 86 4.41 9.88 -22.29
N GLN A 87 3.90 8.64 -22.35
CA GLN A 87 4.44 7.52 -21.60
C GLN A 87 4.82 6.37 -22.53
N THR A 88 5.99 5.76 -22.26
CA THR A 88 6.42 4.53 -22.93
C THR A 88 7.37 3.75 -22.02
N PRO A 89 7.27 2.40 -21.95
CA PRO A 89 8.29 1.60 -21.29
C PRO A 89 9.61 1.75 -22.05
N ALA A 90 10.72 1.76 -21.31
CA ALA A 90 12.06 1.83 -21.88
C ALA A 90 13.08 1.12 -20.97
N VAL A 91 14.27 0.94 -21.48
CA VAL A 91 15.41 0.41 -20.73
C VAL A 91 16.50 1.48 -20.69
N ILE A 92 17.01 1.77 -19.51
CA ILE A 92 18.18 2.64 -19.33
C ILE A 92 19.44 1.84 -19.07
N GLU A 93 20.55 2.37 -19.59
CA GLU A 93 21.88 1.83 -19.36
C GLU A 93 22.86 3.03 -19.17
N ARG A 94 23.84 2.92 -18.28
CA ARG A 94 24.90 3.93 -18.17
C ARG A 94 25.86 3.81 -19.34
N ALA A 95 26.22 4.93 -19.94
CA ALA A 95 27.12 4.99 -21.08
C ALA A 95 28.56 4.55 -20.76
N LYS A 96 28.96 4.51 -19.48
CA LYS A 96 30.27 4.03 -19.02
C LYS A 96 30.12 3.17 -17.76
N GLY A 97 30.66 1.99 -17.78
CA GLY A 97 31.09 1.22 -16.60
C GLY A 97 30.05 0.39 -15.86
N ALA A 98 28.87 0.13 -16.38
CA ALA A 98 27.95 -0.82 -15.75
C ALA A 98 27.12 -1.57 -16.78
N THR A 99 27.06 -2.87 -16.58
CA THR A 99 26.25 -3.81 -17.37
C THR A 99 24.79 -3.91 -16.92
N ASP A 100 24.40 -3.21 -15.83
CA ASP A 100 23.06 -3.32 -15.27
C ASP A 100 22.06 -2.44 -16.01
N LYS A 101 21.33 -3.06 -16.92
CA LYS A 101 20.14 -2.48 -17.56
C LYS A 101 18.99 -2.39 -16.56
N GLN A 102 18.30 -1.24 -16.53
CA GLN A 102 17.12 -1.05 -15.68
C GLN A 102 15.91 -0.78 -16.55
N THR A 103 14.84 -1.57 -16.35
CA THR A 103 13.53 -1.28 -16.95
C THR A 103 12.90 -0.09 -16.25
N ILE A 104 12.42 0.88 -17.03
CA ILE A 104 11.82 2.12 -16.52
C ILE A 104 10.55 2.48 -17.30
N GLN A 105 9.79 3.42 -16.75
CA GLN A 105 8.76 4.15 -17.48
C GLN A 105 9.34 5.50 -17.92
N PHE A 106 9.44 5.72 -19.22
CA PHE A 106 9.81 7.02 -19.73
C PHE A 106 8.56 7.93 -19.77
N VAL A 107 8.67 9.10 -19.19
CA VAL A 107 7.59 10.11 -19.15
C VAL A 107 8.07 11.41 -19.76
N GLY A 108 7.50 11.75 -20.91
CA GLY A 108 7.68 13.03 -21.58
C GLY A 108 6.69 14.06 -21.08
N LEU A 109 7.17 15.25 -20.70
CA LEU A 109 6.36 16.37 -20.21
C LEU A 109 6.64 17.63 -21.03
N ASP A 110 5.64 18.53 -21.05
CA ASP A 110 5.83 19.89 -21.54
C ASP A 110 6.26 20.80 -20.38
N SER A 111 7.35 21.53 -20.59
CA SER A 111 7.96 22.38 -19.58
C SER A 111 7.09 23.58 -19.17
N SER A 112 6.11 23.97 -19.97
CA SER A 112 5.17 25.06 -19.67
C SER A 112 4.00 24.65 -18.78
N GLN A 113 3.72 23.33 -18.64
CA GLN A 113 2.50 22.82 -18.05
C GLN A 113 2.65 22.49 -16.55
N PHE A 114 1.52 22.40 -15.84
CA PHE A 114 1.46 22.35 -14.38
C PHE A 114 2.19 21.17 -13.74
N ILE A 115 2.19 19.97 -14.37
CA ILE A 115 2.90 18.81 -13.82
C ILE A 115 4.40 19.12 -13.72
N TYR A 116 4.99 19.62 -14.80
CA TYR A 116 6.40 20.01 -14.81
C TYR A 116 6.66 21.19 -13.87
N GLN A 117 5.86 22.26 -13.97
CA GLN A 117 6.10 23.50 -13.22
C GLN A 117 5.88 23.37 -11.72
N LYS A 118 4.79 22.72 -11.30
CA LYS A 118 4.29 22.75 -9.91
C LYS A 118 4.40 21.43 -9.18
N LYS A 119 4.29 20.29 -9.90
CA LYS A 119 4.13 18.97 -9.26
C LYS A 119 5.38 18.10 -9.27
N MET A 120 6.29 18.29 -10.20
CA MET A 120 7.58 17.57 -10.21
C MET A 120 8.45 18.03 -9.03
N LYS A 121 8.52 17.20 -7.99
CA LYS A 121 9.33 17.45 -6.79
C LYS A 121 10.70 16.77 -6.95
N LEU A 122 11.76 17.55 -6.84
CA LEU A 122 13.12 17.03 -6.93
C LEU A 122 13.67 16.72 -5.53
N SER A 123 14.44 15.65 -5.43
CA SER A 123 15.27 15.35 -4.25
C SER A 123 16.70 15.92 -4.39
N SER A 124 17.15 16.13 -5.63
CA SER A 124 18.45 16.77 -5.92
C SER A 124 18.55 17.18 -7.39
N GLY A 125 19.42 18.13 -7.71
CA GLY A 125 19.62 18.64 -9.07
C GLY A 125 18.57 19.67 -9.50
N HIS A 126 18.32 19.74 -10.80
CA HIS A 126 17.35 20.65 -11.40
C HIS A 126 16.45 19.93 -12.43
N LYS A 127 15.35 20.58 -12.84
CA LYS A 127 14.43 20.06 -13.87
C LYS A 127 15.12 20.01 -15.24
N PRO A 128 14.71 19.10 -16.16
CA PRO A 128 15.37 18.94 -17.45
C PRO A 128 15.01 20.09 -18.38
N HIS A 129 15.97 20.89 -18.76
CA HIS A 129 15.84 21.94 -19.77
C HIS A 129 16.45 21.46 -21.09
N GLY A 130 15.62 21.02 -22.02
CA GLY A 130 16.06 20.58 -23.36
C GLY A 130 16.03 19.08 -23.59
N LYS A 131 16.33 18.69 -24.85
CA LYS A 131 16.08 17.33 -25.38
C LYS A 131 16.98 16.22 -24.80
N ASN A 132 18.18 16.57 -24.29
CA ASN A 132 19.19 15.60 -23.89
C ASN A 132 19.41 15.57 -22.37
N GLN A 133 18.47 16.09 -21.61
CA GLN A 133 18.50 16.07 -20.16
C GLN A 133 17.38 15.22 -19.61
N VAL A 134 17.67 14.47 -18.55
CA VAL A 134 16.71 13.60 -17.89
C VAL A 134 16.76 13.79 -16.37
N VAL A 135 15.60 13.62 -15.75
CA VAL A 135 15.45 13.48 -14.31
C VAL A 135 15.03 12.07 -14.02
N LEU A 136 15.76 11.41 -13.13
CA LEU A 136 15.51 10.02 -12.74
C LEU A 136 14.69 9.95 -11.44
N ASP A 137 14.01 8.84 -11.22
CA ASP A 137 13.50 8.48 -9.90
C ASP A 137 14.64 8.39 -8.88
N GLU A 138 14.44 8.93 -7.67
CA GLU A 138 15.46 8.91 -6.62
C GLU A 138 15.86 7.49 -6.20
N GLY A 139 15.00 6.50 -6.35
CA GLY A 139 15.30 5.09 -6.10
C GLY A 139 16.45 4.56 -6.94
N LEU A 140 16.71 5.16 -8.11
CA LEU A 140 17.84 4.78 -8.96
C LEU A 140 19.22 5.20 -8.40
N LYS A 141 19.27 6.09 -7.38
CA LYS A 141 20.50 6.37 -6.65
C LYS A 141 21.08 5.13 -5.98
N SER A 142 20.23 4.28 -5.41
CA SER A 142 20.63 3.00 -4.80
C SER A 142 21.19 2.00 -5.82
N LYS A 143 20.82 2.16 -7.10
CA LYS A 143 21.38 1.40 -8.24
C LYS A 143 22.66 2.02 -8.81
N GLY A 144 23.20 3.07 -8.15
CA GLY A 144 24.47 3.69 -8.48
C GLY A 144 24.39 4.81 -9.51
N TYR A 145 23.21 5.27 -9.94
CA TYR A 145 23.08 6.45 -10.81
C TYR A 145 23.37 7.73 -10.03
N ARG A 146 24.08 8.68 -10.67
CA ARG A 146 24.53 9.95 -10.06
C ARG A 146 24.20 11.14 -10.98
N LEU A 147 24.14 12.34 -10.39
CA LEU A 147 24.05 13.58 -11.15
C LEU A 147 25.26 13.70 -12.09
N GLY A 148 25.00 14.10 -13.33
CA GLY A 148 26.01 14.25 -14.37
C GLY A 148 26.28 12.98 -15.19
N ASP A 149 25.79 11.82 -14.76
CA ASP A 149 25.93 10.58 -15.53
C ASP A 149 25.30 10.72 -16.92
N GLN A 150 25.88 10.02 -17.88
CA GLN A 150 25.32 9.85 -19.20
C GLN A 150 24.64 8.47 -19.28
N ILE A 151 23.40 8.46 -19.71
CA ILE A 151 22.62 7.25 -19.94
C ILE A 151 22.19 7.16 -21.40
N THR A 152 21.92 5.95 -21.84
CA THR A 152 21.25 5.67 -23.11
C THR A 152 19.88 5.06 -22.85
N LEU A 153 18.97 5.19 -23.81
CA LEU A 153 17.61 4.67 -23.77
C LEU A 153 17.43 3.64 -24.88
N ASN A 154 16.92 2.46 -24.55
CA ASN A 154 16.65 1.36 -25.49
C ASN A 154 17.86 0.98 -26.40
N GLY A 155 19.08 1.06 -25.88
CA GLY A 155 20.30 0.77 -26.64
C GLY A 155 20.63 1.78 -27.75
N SER A 156 19.97 2.96 -27.75
CA SER A 156 20.24 4.05 -28.70
C SER A 156 21.64 4.61 -28.51
N THR A 157 22.24 5.14 -29.57
CA THR A 157 23.51 5.90 -29.51
C THR A 157 23.36 7.29 -28.86
N GLN A 158 22.11 7.78 -28.78
CA GLN A 158 21.80 9.06 -28.17
C GLN A 158 22.06 9.02 -26.67
N LYS A 159 22.87 9.95 -26.17
CA LYS A 159 23.20 10.08 -24.77
C LYS A 159 22.34 11.16 -24.10
N TYR A 160 21.88 10.86 -22.91
CA TYR A 160 21.10 11.77 -22.07
C TYR A 160 21.85 12.01 -20.76
N ARG A 161 21.95 13.28 -20.34
CA ARG A 161 22.59 13.66 -19.09
C ARG A 161 21.60 13.67 -17.94
N VAL A 162 21.93 13.00 -16.86
CA VAL A 162 21.16 13.02 -15.60
C VAL A 162 21.39 14.37 -14.92
N VAL A 163 20.35 15.20 -14.84
CA VAL A 163 20.40 16.55 -14.26
C VAL A 163 19.68 16.67 -12.93
N GLY A 164 18.87 15.68 -12.55
CA GLY A 164 18.13 15.69 -11.30
C GLY A 164 17.61 14.31 -10.92
N PHE A 165 17.15 14.23 -9.68
CA PHE A 165 16.42 13.10 -9.15
C PHE A 165 15.07 13.57 -8.59
N ALA A 166 13.97 12.90 -8.96
CA ALA A 166 12.62 13.21 -8.53
C ALA A 166 12.19 12.27 -7.41
N LYS A 167 11.39 12.80 -6.47
CA LYS A 167 10.66 12.03 -5.47
C LYS A 167 9.37 11.50 -6.07
N ASP A 168 8.86 10.42 -5.49
CA ASP A 168 7.55 9.84 -5.86
C ASP A 168 7.42 9.61 -7.37
N ALA A 169 8.51 9.18 -8.02
CA ALA A 169 8.61 9.04 -9.46
C ALA A 169 8.55 7.57 -9.88
N LYS A 170 7.48 6.86 -9.46
CA LYS A 170 7.23 5.47 -9.82
C LYS A 170 5.86 5.30 -10.45
N LEU A 171 5.79 4.43 -11.45
CA LEU A 171 4.57 4.07 -12.19
C LEU A 171 4.66 2.61 -12.64
N ASN A 172 3.61 1.82 -12.38
CA ASN A 172 3.59 0.39 -12.70
C ASN A 172 4.81 -0.37 -12.15
N ILE A 173 5.16 -0.14 -10.89
CA ILE A 173 6.29 -0.75 -10.15
C ILE A 173 7.67 -0.42 -10.78
N ALA A 174 7.73 0.49 -11.72
CA ALA A 174 8.99 0.89 -12.37
C ALA A 174 9.32 2.36 -12.08
N SER A 175 10.63 2.62 -11.96
CA SER A 175 11.14 3.98 -11.83
C SER A 175 10.85 4.82 -13.07
N ILE A 176 10.49 6.08 -12.90
CA ILE A 176 10.27 7.01 -14.01
C ILE A 176 11.57 7.73 -14.38
N VAL A 177 11.72 7.93 -15.69
CA VAL A 177 12.67 8.86 -16.28
C VAL A 177 11.89 9.97 -16.95
N TYR A 178 12.00 11.18 -16.43
CA TYR A 178 11.35 12.37 -16.98
C TYR A 178 12.24 13.08 -18.00
N SER A 179 11.66 13.48 -19.12
CA SER A 179 12.27 14.38 -20.12
C SER A 179 11.18 15.12 -20.92
N SER A 180 11.52 15.61 -22.12
CA SER A 180 10.58 16.32 -22.98
C SER A 180 9.63 15.40 -23.73
N LEU A 181 8.44 15.91 -24.12
CA LEU A 181 7.52 15.23 -25.05
C LEU A 181 8.19 14.88 -26.38
N THR A 182 9.08 15.72 -26.87
CA THR A 182 9.83 15.45 -28.11
C THR A 182 10.71 14.20 -28.00
N THR A 183 11.34 14.00 -26.85
CA THR A 183 12.12 12.78 -26.58
C THR A 183 11.21 11.55 -26.52
N TRP A 184 10.02 11.69 -25.92
CA TRP A 184 9.03 10.62 -25.91
C TRP A 184 8.58 10.23 -27.33
N GLN A 185 8.27 11.21 -28.19
CA GLN A 185 7.89 10.97 -29.59
C GLN A 185 8.96 10.19 -30.33
N THR A 186 10.24 10.53 -30.12
CA THR A 186 11.38 9.83 -30.72
C THR A 186 11.48 8.39 -30.20
N LEU A 187 11.38 8.19 -28.87
CA LEU A 187 11.47 6.85 -28.27
C LEU A 187 10.31 5.95 -28.64
N LYS A 188 9.11 6.51 -28.75
CA LYS A 188 7.89 5.81 -29.13
C LYS A 188 7.84 5.50 -30.62
N GLY A 189 8.65 6.18 -31.44
CA GLY A 189 8.65 6.04 -32.89
C GLY A 189 7.40 6.62 -33.56
N THR A 190 6.69 7.53 -32.90
CA THR A 190 5.43 8.10 -33.40
C THR A 190 5.62 9.33 -34.29
N GLY A 191 6.83 9.85 -34.36
CA GLY A 191 7.10 11.11 -35.05
C GLY A 191 6.26 12.26 -34.47
N ASP A 192 5.96 13.24 -35.33
CA ASP A 192 5.26 14.46 -34.94
C ASP A 192 3.73 14.35 -35.03
N GLN A 193 3.19 13.19 -35.39
CA GLN A 193 1.74 12.98 -35.58
C GLN A 193 0.96 12.95 -34.25
N PHE A 194 1.58 12.49 -33.18
CA PHE A 194 0.92 12.36 -31.88
C PHE A 194 1.48 13.34 -30.86
N ALA A 195 0.58 14.00 -30.15
CA ALA A 195 0.94 15.01 -29.15
C ALA A 195 1.35 14.39 -27.80
N ALA A 196 0.64 13.37 -27.35
CA ALA A 196 0.84 12.74 -26.04
C ALA A 196 0.18 11.35 -25.96
N SER A 197 0.43 10.64 -24.86
CA SER A 197 -0.33 9.47 -24.46
C SER A 197 -1.64 9.85 -23.77
N GLY A 198 -1.64 10.89 -22.95
CA GLY A 198 -2.81 11.34 -22.21
C GLY A 198 -2.74 12.82 -21.82
N ILE A 199 -3.90 13.37 -21.45
CA ILE A 199 -4.04 14.72 -20.90
C ILE A 199 -4.49 14.56 -19.45
N PHE A 200 -3.64 14.91 -18.50
CA PHE A 200 -3.96 14.91 -17.08
C PHE A 200 -4.45 16.29 -16.65
N SER A 201 -5.41 16.33 -15.72
CA SER A 201 -5.91 17.57 -15.17
C SER A 201 -6.09 17.47 -13.65
N ASP A 202 -5.76 18.55 -12.94
CA ASP A 202 -6.03 18.72 -11.50
C ASP A 202 -7.50 19.08 -11.21
N GLN A 203 -8.32 19.18 -12.26
CA GLN A 203 -9.76 19.43 -12.21
C GLN A 203 -10.55 18.35 -12.98
N LYS A 204 -11.86 18.30 -12.75
CA LYS A 204 -12.76 17.55 -13.63
C LYS A 204 -12.81 18.28 -14.98
N GLN A 205 -12.59 17.55 -16.05
CA GLN A 205 -12.63 18.09 -17.41
C GLN A 205 -13.73 17.38 -18.23
N THR A 206 -14.24 18.05 -19.24
CA THR A 206 -15.20 17.47 -20.17
C THR A 206 -14.58 17.50 -21.57
N VAL A 207 -14.65 16.40 -22.30
CA VAL A 207 -14.09 16.28 -23.64
C VAL A 207 -15.21 16.06 -24.64
N LYS A 208 -15.26 16.92 -25.65
CA LYS A 208 -16.25 16.82 -26.74
C LYS A 208 -15.77 16.02 -27.95
N ASN A 209 -14.47 15.69 -28.01
CA ASN A 209 -13.90 14.95 -29.15
C ASN A 209 -14.32 13.47 -29.11
N LYS A 210 -14.85 12.94 -30.22
CA LYS A 210 -15.34 11.55 -30.35
C LYS A 210 -14.24 10.49 -30.25
N ASN A 211 -12.98 10.86 -30.48
CA ASN A 211 -11.82 9.97 -30.44
C ASN A 211 -11.21 9.89 -29.03
N LEU A 212 -11.59 10.79 -28.14
CA LEU A 212 -11.07 10.91 -26.79
C LEU A 212 -12.14 10.54 -25.77
N LYS A 213 -11.69 9.98 -24.63
CA LYS A 213 -12.57 9.67 -23.50
C LYS A 213 -11.90 10.07 -22.20
N GLN A 214 -12.68 10.73 -21.35
CA GLN A 214 -12.25 11.13 -20.03
C GLN A 214 -12.53 10.00 -19.02
N TYR A 215 -11.62 9.87 -18.07
CA TYR A 215 -11.75 8.97 -16.91
C TYR A 215 -11.38 9.72 -15.63
N SER A 216 -11.98 9.32 -14.50
CA SER A 216 -11.49 9.74 -13.19
C SER A 216 -10.14 9.07 -12.91
N ILE A 217 -9.31 9.71 -12.08
CA ILE A 217 -8.01 9.12 -11.71
C ILE A 217 -8.19 7.78 -11.00
N GLY A 218 -9.20 7.62 -10.14
CA GLY A 218 -9.49 6.33 -9.51
C GLY A 218 -9.73 5.23 -10.53
N THR A 219 -10.63 5.48 -11.51
CA THR A 219 -10.88 4.50 -12.58
C THR A 219 -9.63 4.19 -13.41
N PHE A 220 -8.78 5.16 -13.64
CA PHE A 220 -7.52 4.97 -14.36
C PHE A 220 -6.54 4.10 -13.56
N ILE A 221 -6.38 4.38 -12.26
CA ILE A 221 -5.53 3.61 -11.34
C ILE A 221 -6.00 2.16 -11.25
N ASP A 222 -7.29 1.92 -11.10
CA ASP A 222 -7.86 0.56 -11.03
C ASP A 222 -7.59 -0.27 -12.30
N LYS A 223 -7.34 0.40 -13.43
CA LYS A 223 -7.02 -0.24 -14.71
C LYS A 223 -5.51 -0.33 -14.99
N LEU A 224 -4.66 0.12 -14.08
CA LEU A 224 -3.23 -0.14 -14.20
C LEU A 224 -2.95 -1.65 -14.22
N PRO A 225 -2.00 -2.11 -15.03
CA PRO A 225 -1.71 -3.53 -15.19
C PRO A 225 -1.43 -4.23 -13.85
N GLY A 226 -2.27 -5.20 -13.50
CA GLY A 226 -2.12 -6.00 -12.29
C GLY A 226 -2.53 -5.32 -10.98
N TYR A 227 -2.78 -4.01 -10.95
CA TYR A 227 -3.04 -3.25 -9.72
C TYR A 227 -4.26 -3.76 -8.96
N ALA A 228 -5.43 -3.84 -9.62
CA ALA A 228 -6.66 -4.29 -8.99
C ALA A 228 -6.56 -5.76 -8.51
N ALA A 229 -5.98 -6.65 -9.33
CA ALA A 229 -5.79 -8.05 -8.95
C ALA A 229 -4.84 -8.20 -7.76
N GLN A 230 -3.75 -7.44 -7.74
CA GLN A 230 -2.80 -7.41 -6.63
C GLN A 230 -3.46 -6.96 -5.33
N ASN A 231 -4.15 -5.82 -5.33
CA ASN A 231 -4.81 -5.29 -4.14
C ASN A 231 -5.88 -6.25 -3.62
N MET A 232 -6.73 -6.79 -4.52
CA MET A 232 -7.75 -7.78 -4.16
C MET A 232 -7.11 -9.02 -3.50
N THR A 233 -5.97 -9.50 -4.00
CA THR A 233 -5.27 -10.64 -3.42
C THR A 233 -4.84 -10.35 -1.98
N PHE A 234 -4.23 -9.19 -1.72
CA PHE A 234 -3.85 -8.81 -0.35
C PHE A 234 -5.06 -8.63 0.56
N GLU A 235 -6.14 -8.01 0.08
CA GLU A 235 -7.38 -7.83 0.84
C GLU A 235 -7.98 -9.18 1.24
N PHE A 236 -8.04 -10.15 0.32
CA PHE A 236 -8.48 -11.51 0.64
C PHE A 236 -7.57 -12.18 1.66
N MET A 237 -6.24 -12.07 1.52
CA MET A 237 -5.30 -12.65 2.48
C MET A 237 -5.51 -12.08 3.89
N ILE A 238 -5.67 -10.77 4.02
CA ILE A 238 -5.94 -10.10 5.29
C ILE A 238 -7.30 -10.55 5.85
N ALA A 239 -8.34 -10.63 5.01
CA ALA A 239 -9.66 -11.10 5.43
C ALA A 239 -9.63 -12.55 5.94
N PHE A 240 -8.93 -13.46 5.25
CA PHE A 240 -8.74 -14.83 5.71
C PHE A 240 -7.99 -14.90 7.03
N LEU A 241 -6.93 -14.11 7.21
CA LEU A 241 -6.21 -14.05 8.49
C LEU A 241 -7.09 -13.52 9.61
N MET A 242 -8.00 -12.57 9.34
CA MET A 242 -8.99 -12.12 10.33
C MET A 242 -9.91 -13.26 10.77
N VAL A 243 -10.42 -14.05 9.82
CA VAL A 243 -11.27 -15.21 10.13
C VAL A 243 -10.50 -16.27 10.93
N ILE A 244 -9.28 -16.58 10.51
CA ILE A 244 -8.41 -17.53 11.24
C ILE A 244 -8.13 -17.00 12.65
N SER A 245 -7.84 -15.71 12.81
CA SER A 245 -7.62 -15.07 14.11
C SER A 245 -8.84 -15.25 15.02
N LEU A 246 -10.04 -14.97 14.52
CA LEU A 246 -11.28 -15.13 15.26
C LEU A 246 -11.46 -16.58 15.76
N ILE A 247 -11.27 -17.57 14.88
CA ILE A 247 -11.42 -18.99 15.22
C ILE A 247 -10.39 -19.40 16.28
N VAL A 248 -9.14 -19.08 16.04
CA VAL A 248 -8.02 -19.45 16.93
C VAL A 248 -8.21 -18.84 18.33
N ILE A 249 -8.49 -17.55 18.40
CA ILE A 249 -8.70 -16.85 19.69
C ILE A 249 -9.93 -17.44 20.43
N THR A 250 -11.01 -17.69 19.69
CA THR A 250 -12.24 -18.28 20.26
C THR A 250 -11.94 -19.66 20.87
N VAL A 251 -11.22 -20.53 20.14
CA VAL A 251 -10.87 -21.87 20.62
C VAL A 251 -9.98 -21.79 21.86
N PHE A 252 -8.97 -20.92 21.87
CA PHE A 252 -8.10 -20.79 23.05
C PHE A 252 -8.84 -20.25 24.27
N LEU A 253 -9.65 -19.22 24.11
CA LEU A 253 -10.47 -18.68 25.20
C LEU A 253 -11.47 -19.71 25.70
N TYR A 254 -12.05 -20.53 24.79
CA TYR A 254 -12.92 -21.62 25.14
C TYR A 254 -12.19 -22.66 26.01
N ILE A 255 -11.02 -23.15 25.60
CA ILE A 255 -10.22 -24.12 26.35
C ILE A 255 -9.84 -23.57 27.72
N LEU A 256 -9.38 -22.29 27.79
CA LEU A 256 -9.07 -21.65 29.07
C LEU A 256 -10.27 -21.61 30.02
N THR A 257 -11.43 -21.26 29.48
CA THR A 257 -12.66 -21.17 30.28
C THR A 257 -13.12 -22.54 30.76
N MET A 258 -13.08 -23.56 29.88
CA MET A 258 -13.42 -24.94 30.25
C MET A 258 -12.61 -25.46 31.45
N GLN A 259 -11.32 -25.20 31.43
CA GLN A 259 -10.43 -25.63 32.54
C GLN A 259 -10.73 -24.90 33.87
N LYS A 260 -11.41 -23.75 33.80
CA LYS A 260 -11.79 -22.96 35.00
C LYS A 260 -13.22 -23.21 35.47
N ILE A 261 -14.02 -23.98 34.75
CA ILE A 261 -15.42 -24.23 35.10
C ILE A 261 -15.53 -24.79 36.55
N PRO A 262 -14.70 -25.78 37.01
CA PRO A 262 -14.81 -26.27 38.39
C PRO A 262 -14.59 -25.15 39.42
N ASN A 263 -13.57 -24.30 39.22
CA ASN A 263 -13.29 -23.19 40.11
C ASN A 263 -14.43 -22.14 40.09
N TYR A 264 -15.01 -21.88 38.91
CA TYR A 264 -16.15 -20.94 38.77
C TYR A 264 -17.42 -21.49 39.43
N ALA A 265 -17.65 -22.81 39.41
CA ALA A 265 -18.76 -23.43 40.11
C ALA A 265 -18.65 -23.26 41.63
N VAL A 266 -17.45 -23.43 42.19
CA VAL A 266 -17.21 -23.15 43.63
C VAL A 266 -17.45 -21.67 43.97
N LEU A 267 -16.98 -20.73 43.16
CA LEU A 267 -17.21 -19.31 43.35
C LEU A 267 -18.71 -18.95 43.25
N ARG A 268 -19.43 -19.60 42.37
CA ARG A 268 -20.89 -19.46 42.25
C ARG A 268 -21.64 -19.99 43.48
N ALA A 269 -21.21 -21.14 44.03
CA ALA A 269 -21.73 -21.69 45.27
C ALA A 269 -21.48 -20.78 46.50
N GLN A 270 -20.40 -19.99 46.47
CA GLN A 270 -20.09 -18.97 47.46
C GLN A 270 -20.89 -17.65 47.25
N GLY A 271 -21.80 -17.60 46.27
CA GLY A 271 -22.68 -16.43 46.04
C GLY A 271 -22.11 -15.40 45.06
N ILE A 272 -20.97 -15.63 44.39
CA ILE A 272 -20.40 -14.68 43.42
C ILE A 272 -21.31 -14.68 42.16
N PRO A 273 -21.81 -13.51 41.71
CA PRO A 273 -22.71 -13.44 40.57
C PRO A 273 -21.98 -13.79 39.26
N ALA A 274 -22.67 -14.47 38.32
CA ALA A 274 -22.12 -14.85 37.02
C ALA A 274 -21.58 -13.63 36.23
N ALA A 275 -22.22 -12.48 36.35
CA ALA A 275 -21.80 -11.24 35.70
C ALA A 275 -20.36 -10.83 36.04
N TYR A 276 -19.91 -11.11 37.28
CA TYR A 276 -18.55 -10.82 37.70
C TYR A 276 -17.53 -11.74 36.99
N LEU A 277 -17.82 -13.02 36.86
CA LEU A 277 -16.99 -14.00 36.15
C LEU A 277 -16.93 -13.72 34.65
N ILE A 278 -18.08 -13.40 34.07
CA ILE A 278 -18.21 -12.95 32.68
C ILE A 278 -17.33 -11.72 32.44
N GLY A 279 -17.46 -10.69 33.28
CA GLY A 279 -16.65 -9.48 33.18
C GLY A 279 -15.14 -9.75 33.33
N ALA A 280 -14.73 -10.72 34.16
CA ALA A 280 -13.35 -11.14 34.27
C ALA A 280 -12.84 -11.80 32.99
N THR A 281 -13.64 -12.68 32.35
CA THR A 281 -13.29 -13.37 31.11
C THR A 281 -13.19 -12.39 29.93
N ILE A 282 -14.14 -11.46 29.80
CA ILE A 282 -14.07 -10.41 28.77
C ILE A 282 -12.83 -9.52 29.02
N GLY A 283 -12.57 -9.15 30.29
CA GLY A 283 -11.39 -8.38 30.67
C GLY A 283 -10.08 -9.09 30.31
N GLN A 284 -10.01 -10.41 30.46
CA GLN A 284 -8.87 -11.22 30.02
C GLN A 284 -8.72 -11.14 28.48
N ALA A 285 -9.79 -11.37 27.75
CA ALA A 285 -9.78 -11.27 26.29
C ALA A 285 -9.27 -9.89 25.82
N VAL A 286 -9.76 -8.81 26.40
CA VAL A 286 -9.31 -7.45 26.07
C VAL A 286 -7.82 -7.28 26.34
N ILE A 287 -7.32 -7.69 27.51
CA ILE A 287 -5.90 -7.56 27.88
C ILE A 287 -5.03 -8.37 26.91
N LEU A 288 -5.40 -9.59 26.58
CA LEU A 288 -4.65 -10.45 25.66
C LEU A 288 -4.61 -9.84 24.25
N MET A 289 -5.76 -9.36 23.77
CA MET A 289 -5.86 -8.75 22.45
C MET A 289 -5.07 -7.46 22.34
N VAL A 290 -5.21 -6.58 23.34
CA VAL A 290 -4.50 -5.29 23.33
C VAL A 290 -2.98 -5.52 23.44
N SER A 291 -2.53 -6.34 24.37
CA SER A 291 -1.09 -6.62 24.52
C SER A 291 -0.52 -7.28 23.27
N GLY A 292 -1.18 -8.34 22.76
CA GLY A 292 -0.72 -9.03 21.54
C GLY A 292 -0.71 -8.13 20.30
N THR A 293 -1.71 -7.25 20.14
CA THR A 293 -1.76 -6.29 19.03
C THR A 293 -0.65 -5.22 19.14
N LEU A 294 -0.36 -4.73 20.35
CA LEU A 294 0.72 -3.77 20.58
C LEU A 294 2.09 -4.40 20.30
N ASP A 295 2.33 -5.62 20.77
CA ASP A 295 3.57 -6.33 20.49
C ASP A 295 3.73 -6.64 19.00
N ALA A 296 2.64 -7.00 18.30
CA ALA A 296 2.64 -7.19 16.85
C ALA A 296 3.00 -5.91 16.09
N LEU A 297 2.46 -4.76 16.50
CA LEU A 297 2.81 -3.45 15.93
C LEU A 297 4.28 -3.11 16.16
N LEU A 298 4.78 -3.34 17.37
CA LEU A 298 6.18 -3.10 17.69
C LEU A 298 7.09 -3.97 16.82
N LEU A 299 6.76 -5.25 16.68
CA LEU A 299 7.51 -6.18 15.82
C LEU A 299 7.49 -5.73 14.34
N MET A 300 6.35 -5.25 13.83
CA MET A 300 6.24 -4.69 12.48
C MET A 300 7.17 -3.48 12.30
N ILE A 301 7.18 -2.53 13.26
CA ILE A 301 8.03 -1.34 13.20
C ILE A 301 9.51 -1.72 13.17
N VAL A 302 9.93 -2.63 14.04
CA VAL A 302 11.30 -3.15 14.09
C VAL A 302 11.67 -3.84 12.78
N SER A 303 10.78 -4.70 12.26
CA SER A 303 11.00 -5.40 10.99
C SER A 303 11.15 -4.44 9.83
N LYS A 304 10.32 -3.39 9.76
CA LYS A 304 10.45 -2.35 8.72
C LYS A 304 11.80 -1.64 8.79
N ALA A 305 12.28 -1.32 9.99
CA ALA A 305 13.58 -0.65 10.16
C ALA A 305 14.76 -1.54 9.72
N ALA A 306 14.62 -2.86 9.83
CA ALA A 306 15.63 -3.83 9.42
C ALA A 306 15.56 -4.21 7.93
N MET A 307 14.45 -3.91 7.24
CA MET A 307 14.27 -4.28 5.84
C MET A 307 15.09 -3.41 4.89
N PRO A 308 15.64 -4.00 3.81
CA PRO A 308 16.25 -3.25 2.72
C PRO A 308 15.24 -2.29 2.07
N SER A 309 15.73 -1.15 1.59
CA SER A 309 14.89 -0.15 0.87
C SER A 309 14.27 -0.67 -0.44
N SER A 310 14.72 -1.83 -0.92
CA SER A 310 14.14 -2.52 -2.08
C SER A 310 12.80 -3.20 -1.80
N VAL A 311 12.45 -3.41 -0.52
CA VAL A 311 11.15 -3.98 -0.15
C VAL A 311 10.15 -2.84 0.01
N PRO A 312 9.13 -2.75 -0.87
CA PRO A 312 8.14 -1.69 -0.80
C PRO A 312 7.20 -1.94 0.38
N MET A 313 7.42 -1.23 1.46
CA MET A 313 6.57 -1.29 2.65
C MET A 313 6.25 0.10 3.16
N LEU A 314 4.96 0.43 3.19
CA LEU A 314 4.45 1.68 3.74
C LEU A 314 3.59 1.43 4.99
N ILE A 315 3.76 2.28 6.00
CA ILE A 315 2.89 2.31 7.16
C ILE A 315 1.96 3.51 7.02
N ASN A 316 0.67 3.22 6.94
CA ASN A 316 -0.40 4.22 7.02
C ASN A 316 -1.03 4.13 8.42
N TRP A 317 -0.69 5.05 9.31
CA TRP A 317 -1.11 5.02 10.71
C TRP A 317 -2.62 4.95 10.90
N PRO A 318 -3.46 5.72 10.20
CA PRO A 318 -4.92 5.59 10.24
C PRO A 318 -5.42 4.19 9.92
N LEU A 319 -4.99 3.61 8.81
CA LEU A 319 -5.40 2.26 8.41
C LEU A 319 -4.87 1.19 9.36
N THR A 320 -3.63 1.33 9.83
CA THR A 320 -3.04 0.44 10.85
C THR A 320 -3.83 0.48 12.14
N GLY A 321 -4.30 1.68 12.56
CA GLY A 321 -5.16 1.85 13.72
C GLY A 321 -6.53 1.18 13.55
N ILE A 322 -7.14 1.31 12.38
CA ILE A 322 -8.43 0.64 12.06
C ILE A 322 -8.26 -0.89 12.10
N LEU A 323 -7.19 -1.42 11.51
CA LEU A 323 -6.91 -2.85 11.52
C LEU A 323 -6.64 -3.37 12.94
N SER A 324 -5.91 -2.61 13.76
CA SER A 324 -5.65 -2.93 15.17
C SER A 324 -6.95 -2.97 15.97
N LEU A 325 -7.82 -1.99 15.78
CA LEU A 325 -9.13 -1.96 16.43
C LEU A 325 -10.00 -3.15 16.00
N ALA A 326 -10.02 -3.45 14.70
CA ALA A 326 -10.77 -4.59 14.17
C ALA A 326 -10.29 -5.92 14.79
N LEU A 327 -8.96 -6.12 14.92
CA LEU A 327 -8.37 -7.29 15.58
C LEU A 327 -8.84 -7.42 17.04
N VAL A 328 -8.78 -6.31 17.81
CA VAL A 328 -9.23 -6.31 19.21
C VAL A 328 -10.71 -6.62 19.31
N VAL A 329 -11.54 -5.98 18.48
CA VAL A 329 -13.01 -6.22 18.48
C VAL A 329 -13.33 -7.67 18.12
N LEU A 330 -12.69 -8.23 17.09
CA LEU A 330 -12.86 -9.64 16.70
C LEU A 330 -12.44 -10.60 17.81
N GLY A 331 -11.34 -10.34 18.49
CA GLY A 331 -10.89 -11.17 19.61
C GLY A 331 -11.84 -11.12 20.81
N VAL A 332 -12.39 -9.95 21.12
CA VAL A 332 -13.41 -9.81 22.16
C VAL A 332 -14.72 -10.53 21.72
N ALA A 333 -15.10 -10.43 20.44
CA ALA A 333 -16.25 -11.20 19.92
C ALA A 333 -16.02 -12.71 20.04
N GLY A 334 -14.79 -13.21 19.84
CA GLY A 334 -14.42 -14.61 20.10
C GLY A 334 -14.64 -15.05 21.52
N SER A 335 -14.62 -14.15 22.51
CA SER A 335 -14.94 -14.46 23.91
C SER A 335 -16.42 -14.74 24.21
N LEU A 336 -17.32 -14.45 23.26
CA LEU A 336 -18.76 -14.62 23.49
C LEU A 336 -19.17 -16.09 23.72
N LEU A 337 -18.49 -17.04 23.06
CA LEU A 337 -18.74 -18.48 23.29
C LEU A 337 -18.37 -18.91 24.74
N PRO A 338 -17.16 -18.64 25.26
CA PRO A 338 -16.83 -18.88 26.65
C PRO A 338 -17.78 -18.17 27.64
N VAL A 339 -18.15 -16.95 27.36
CA VAL A 339 -19.07 -16.16 28.19
C VAL A 339 -20.45 -16.86 28.33
N ARG A 340 -20.97 -17.37 27.20
CA ARG A 340 -22.24 -18.13 27.22
C ARG A 340 -22.19 -19.39 28.08
N MET A 341 -21.03 -20.05 28.16
CA MET A 341 -20.85 -21.22 29.02
C MET A 341 -20.86 -20.82 30.49
N ILE A 342 -20.13 -19.76 30.85
CA ILE A 342 -20.09 -19.28 32.25
C ILE A 342 -21.51 -18.91 32.74
N SER A 343 -22.33 -18.33 31.88
CA SER A 343 -23.71 -17.96 32.24
C SER A 343 -24.60 -19.14 32.55
N ARG A 344 -24.27 -20.37 32.11
CA ARG A 344 -25.04 -21.61 32.28
C ARG A 344 -24.51 -22.54 33.37
N ILE A 345 -23.46 -22.13 34.12
CA ILE A 345 -22.89 -22.93 35.21
C ILE A 345 -23.92 -23.05 36.33
N ASP A 346 -24.34 -24.32 36.63
CA ASP A 346 -25.18 -24.60 37.78
C ASP A 346 -24.27 -24.76 39.03
N PRO A 347 -24.57 -24.01 40.13
CA PRO A 347 -23.85 -24.21 41.39
C PRO A 347 -23.91 -25.62 41.95
N LEU A 348 -24.95 -26.40 41.62
CA LEU A 348 -25.13 -27.77 42.09
C LEU A 348 -24.15 -28.78 41.46
N ASP A 349 -23.60 -28.49 40.28
CA ASP A 349 -22.61 -29.31 39.61
C ASP A 349 -21.24 -29.30 40.31
N ALA A 350 -21.00 -28.32 41.20
CA ALA A 350 -19.77 -28.23 41.99
C ALA A 350 -19.79 -29.16 43.26
N MET A 351 -20.95 -29.73 43.60
CA MET A 351 -21.13 -30.59 44.76
C MET A 351 -21.20 -32.08 44.41
N ARG A 352 -21.09 -32.41 43.14
CA ARG A 352 -20.94 -33.79 42.65
C ARG A 352 -19.47 -34.10 42.33
#